data_7d8c356e7d74c037a5d15385f8713c92
#
_entry.id   7d8c356e7d74c037a5d15385f8713c92
#
_cell.length_a   1.000
_cell.length_b   1.000
_cell.length_c   1.000
_cell.angle_alpha   90.00
_cell.angle_beta   90.00
_cell.angle_gamma   90.00
#
_symmetry.space_group_name_H-M   'P 1'
#
loop_
_entity.id
_entity.type
_entity.pdbx_description
1 polymer ?
#
loop_
_entity_poly.entity_id
_entity_poly.type
_entity_poly.pdbx_seq_one_letter_code
_entity_poly.pdbx_strand_id
1 'polypeptide(L)'
;VPHLEQWERDRRIDPAMFVEAGRQGLLGFSIPVAYGGPGVEDYRYNAIVIDEVNRVGAAGVGIAFSLQNDVVLPYLTDLTTEEQKARWLPGIVEGRTVLGIAMTEPGTGSDLTGIRTTAVRDGDHYVVNGSKTFISNGQNADLVVVAVRTSPDRHRGLSLLVVDSGTAGFVRGRNLDKVG
;
A
#
# COMPACT_ATOMS: atom_id res chain seq x y z
N VAL A 1 18.63 14.14 4.65
CA VAL A 1 17.24 14.25 5.13
C VAL A 1 17.28 14.32 6.65
N PRO A 2 16.81 15.40 7.27
CA PRO A 2 17.05 15.66 8.70
C PRO A 2 16.37 14.68 9.66
N HIS A 3 15.44 13.86 9.19
CA HIS A 3 14.66 12.95 10.04
C HIS A 3 15.00 11.46 9.86
N LEU A 4 15.90 11.07 8.94
CA LEU A 4 16.18 9.66 8.64
C LEU A 4 16.62 8.87 9.87
N GLU A 5 17.62 9.37 10.61
CA GLU A 5 18.10 8.69 11.80
C GLU A 5 17.02 8.49 12.87
N GLN A 6 16.08 9.43 12.98
CA GLN A 6 14.97 9.31 13.91
C GLN A 6 14.00 8.22 13.45
N TRP A 7 13.65 8.21 12.16
CA TRP A 7 12.75 7.20 11.60
C TRP A 7 13.34 5.78 11.67
N GLU A 8 14.65 5.64 11.49
CA GLU A 8 15.34 4.37 11.70
C GLU A 8 15.27 3.90 13.17
N ARG A 9 15.51 4.80 14.12
CA ARG A 9 15.35 4.48 15.55
C ARG A 9 13.91 4.10 15.90
N ASP A 10 12.94 4.82 15.36
CA ASP A 10 11.51 4.58 15.59
C ASP A 10 10.98 3.41 14.77
N ARG A 11 11.78 2.91 13.81
CA ARG A 11 11.39 1.85 12.85
C ARG A 11 10.10 2.18 12.10
N ARG A 12 9.87 3.45 11.88
CA ARG A 12 8.66 3.98 11.25
C ARG A 12 8.93 5.33 10.63
N ILE A 13 8.51 5.49 9.38
CA ILE A 13 8.45 6.79 8.72
C ILE A 13 7.25 7.57 9.31
N ASP A 14 7.46 8.86 9.64
CA ASP A 14 6.37 9.72 10.07
C ASP A 14 5.35 9.88 8.92
N PRO A 15 4.06 9.62 9.14
CA PRO A 15 3.02 9.84 8.13
C PRO A 15 3.00 11.26 7.54
N ALA A 16 3.42 12.27 8.29
CA ALA A 16 3.55 13.64 7.79
C ALA A 16 4.48 13.76 6.57
N MET A 17 5.41 12.82 6.39
CA MET A 17 6.27 12.77 5.20
C MET A 17 5.44 12.51 3.92
N PHE A 18 4.42 11.64 3.98
CA PHE A 18 3.55 11.39 2.83
C PHE A 18 2.72 12.63 2.48
N VAL A 19 2.22 13.35 3.48
CA VAL A 19 1.47 14.60 3.26
C VAL A 19 2.36 15.65 2.62
N GLU A 20 3.60 15.80 3.09
CA GLU A 20 4.56 16.73 2.48
C GLU A 20 4.93 16.29 1.05
N ALA A 21 5.12 14.99 0.80
CA ALA A 21 5.35 14.45 -0.54
C ALA A 21 4.18 14.73 -1.48
N GLY A 22 2.94 14.57 -1.02
CA GLY A 22 1.74 14.94 -1.78
C GLY A 22 1.71 16.43 -2.11
N ARG A 23 2.00 17.30 -1.14
CA ARG A 23 2.10 18.76 -1.34
C ARG A 23 3.15 19.15 -2.37
N GLN A 24 4.25 18.39 -2.48
CA GLN A 24 5.31 18.57 -3.47
C GLN A 24 5.01 17.90 -4.82
N GLY A 25 3.88 17.21 -4.97
CA GLY A 25 3.50 16.51 -6.20
C GLY A 25 4.33 15.26 -6.49
N LEU A 26 4.84 14.57 -5.45
CA LEU A 26 5.68 13.37 -5.59
C LEU A 26 4.86 12.07 -5.49
N LEU A 27 3.55 12.17 -5.30
CA LEU A 27 2.65 11.02 -5.19
C LEU A 27 1.58 11.04 -6.29
N GLY A 28 1.21 9.84 -6.75
CA GLY A 28 0.05 9.64 -7.61
C GLY A 28 0.21 10.19 -9.03
N PHE A 29 1.39 10.13 -9.64
CA PHE A 29 1.63 10.67 -10.99
C PHE A 29 0.61 10.20 -12.03
N SER A 30 0.25 8.91 -12.03
CA SER A 30 -0.69 8.33 -12.98
C SER A 30 -2.16 8.55 -12.63
N ILE A 31 -2.47 9.13 -11.47
CA ILE A 31 -3.85 9.41 -11.08
C ILE A 31 -4.45 10.45 -12.03
N PRO A 32 -5.61 10.15 -12.65
CA PRO A 32 -6.26 11.09 -13.56
C PRO A 32 -6.59 12.44 -12.92
N VAL A 33 -6.60 13.50 -13.73
CA VAL A 33 -6.93 14.87 -13.29
C VAL A 33 -8.31 14.95 -12.63
N ALA A 34 -9.26 14.12 -13.08
CA ALA A 34 -10.61 14.03 -12.48
C ALA A 34 -10.60 13.67 -10.98
N TYR A 35 -9.51 13.03 -10.49
CA TYR A 35 -9.32 12.67 -9.08
C TYR A 35 -8.22 13.46 -8.39
N GLY A 36 -7.81 14.59 -8.97
CA GLY A 36 -6.82 15.51 -8.39
C GLY A 36 -5.36 15.16 -8.71
N GLY A 37 -5.10 14.12 -9.47
CA GLY A 37 -3.75 13.76 -9.91
C GLY A 37 -3.29 14.54 -11.13
N PRO A 38 -2.00 14.47 -11.51
CA PRO A 38 -1.46 15.12 -12.71
C PRO A 38 -1.77 14.37 -14.01
N GLY A 39 -2.21 13.10 -13.96
CA GLY A 39 -2.51 12.30 -15.14
C GLY A 39 -1.28 11.93 -15.98
N VAL A 40 -0.11 11.82 -15.37
CA VAL A 40 1.15 11.51 -16.04
C VAL A 40 1.43 10.02 -15.98
N GLU A 41 1.30 9.32 -17.10
CA GLU A 41 1.54 7.86 -17.20
C GLU A 41 3.03 7.50 -17.46
N ASP A 42 3.89 8.50 -17.63
CA ASP A 42 5.31 8.28 -17.90
C ASP A 42 6.06 7.87 -16.64
N TYR A 43 6.42 6.58 -16.56
CA TYR A 43 7.12 5.98 -15.41
C TYR A 43 8.46 6.65 -15.07
N ARG A 44 9.06 7.39 -15.98
CA ARG A 44 10.33 8.08 -15.72
C ARG A 44 10.22 9.09 -14.57
N TYR A 45 9.04 9.64 -14.31
CA TYR A 45 8.81 10.50 -13.13
C TYR A 45 9.00 9.74 -11.83
N ASN A 46 8.39 8.55 -11.71
CA ASN A 46 8.58 7.68 -10.54
C ASN A 46 10.05 7.28 -10.40
N ALA A 47 10.70 6.87 -11.48
CA ALA A 47 12.09 6.45 -11.47
C ALA A 47 13.03 7.56 -10.99
N ILE A 48 12.82 8.82 -11.43
CA ILE A 48 13.61 9.97 -10.98
C ILE A 48 13.43 10.21 -9.48
N VAL A 49 12.18 10.17 -8.98
CA VAL A 49 11.91 10.36 -7.54
C VAL A 49 12.63 9.30 -6.72
N ILE A 50 12.56 8.04 -7.14
CA ILE A 50 13.22 6.94 -6.41
C ILE A 50 14.75 7.07 -6.47
N ASP A 51 15.32 7.44 -7.63
CA ASP A 51 16.76 7.66 -7.77
C ASP A 51 17.25 8.78 -6.84
N GLU A 52 16.57 9.93 -6.84
CA GLU A 52 16.96 11.06 -5.99
C GLU A 52 16.81 10.76 -4.49
N VAL A 53 15.75 10.04 -4.08
CA VAL A 53 15.56 9.62 -2.69
C VAL A 53 16.65 8.64 -2.26
N ASN A 54 17.02 7.69 -3.12
CA ASN A 54 18.10 6.73 -2.81
C ASN A 54 19.48 7.41 -2.80
N ARG A 55 19.71 8.42 -3.64
CA ARG A 55 20.98 9.17 -3.71
C ARG A 55 21.32 9.85 -2.38
N VAL A 56 20.32 10.25 -1.61
CA VAL A 56 20.52 10.81 -0.27
C VAL A 56 20.50 9.78 0.86
N GLY A 57 20.54 8.49 0.53
CA GLY A 57 20.59 7.39 1.49
C GLY A 57 19.26 7.06 2.16
N ALA A 58 18.13 7.55 1.63
CA ALA A 58 16.80 7.36 2.21
C ALA A 58 16.07 6.14 1.62
N ALA A 59 16.71 4.97 1.58
CA ALA A 59 16.21 3.76 0.94
C ALA A 59 14.81 3.33 1.45
N GLY A 60 14.57 3.43 2.76
CA GLY A 60 13.26 3.12 3.34
C GLY A 60 12.15 4.03 2.82
N VAL A 61 12.43 5.32 2.61
CA VAL A 61 11.50 6.28 1.99
C VAL A 61 11.29 5.94 0.51
N GLY A 62 12.37 5.58 -0.20
CA GLY A 62 12.30 5.14 -1.60
C GLY A 62 11.37 3.94 -1.78
N ILE A 63 11.51 2.92 -0.93
CA ILE A 63 10.62 1.75 -0.94
C ILE A 63 9.17 2.15 -0.62
N ALA A 64 8.97 3.06 0.35
CA ALA A 64 7.63 3.51 0.71
C ALA A 64 6.92 4.23 -0.46
N PHE A 65 7.63 5.06 -1.21
CA PHE A 65 7.11 5.74 -2.40
C PHE A 65 6.86 4.78 -3.56
N SER A 66 7.83 3.89 -3.85
CA SER A 66 7.67 2.91 -4.91
C SER A 66 6.49 1.98 -4.63
N LEU A 67 6.34 1.51 -3.39
CA LEU A 67 5.17 0.72 -3.03
C LEU A 67 3.87 1.48 -3.29
N GLN A 68 3.80 2.74 -2.89
CA GLN A 68 2.62 3.58 -3.06
C GLN A 68 2.30 3.81 -4.54
N ASN A 69 3.27 4.35 -5.29
CA ASN A 69 3.06 4.83 -6.65
C ASN A 69 3.10 3.72 -7.71
N ASP A 70 4.02 2.74 -7.55
CA ASP A 70 4.34 1.80 -8.62
C ASP A 70 3.67 0.44 -8.41
N VAL A 71 3.49 0.04 -7.14
CA VAL A 71 3.00 -1.32 -6.83
C VAL A 71 1.52 -1.32 -6.51
N VAL A 72 1.05 -0.46 -5.58
CA VAL A 72 -0.33 -0.56 -5.08
C VAL A 72 -1.29 0.30 -5.87
N LEU A 73 -0.88 1.52 -6.26
CA LEU A 73 -1.75 2.43 -6.99
C LEU A 73 -2.37 1.82 -8.26
N PRO A 74 -1.65 1.06 -9.11
CA PRO A 74 -2.25 0.43 -10.30
C PRO A 74 -3.45 -0.48 -9.98
N TYR A 75 -3.44 -1.19 -8.86
CA TYR A 75 -4.61 -1.99 -8.47
C TYR A 75 -5.85 -1.11 -8.24
N LEU A 76 -5.67 0.10 -7.73
CA LEU A 76 -6.78 1.00 -7.47
C LEU A 76 -7.23 1.76 -8.73
N THR A 77 -6.31 2.12 -9.60
CA THR A 77 -6.65 2.81 -10.86
C THR A 77 -7.31 1.87 -11.88
N ASP A 78 -6.87 0.61 -11.94
CA ASP A 78 -7.24 -0.29 -13.04
C ASP A 78 -8.38 -1.26 -12.67
N LEU A 79 -8.49 -1.63 -11.38
CA LEU A 79 -9.37 -2.73 -10.95
C LEU A 79 -10.54 -2.28 -10.07
N THR A 80 -10.71 -0.98 -9.84
CA THR A 80 -11.79 -0.45 -8.99
C THR A 80 -12.85 0.30 -9.77
N THR A 81 -14.02 0.46 -9.17
CA THR A 81 -15.12 1.24 -9.75
C THR A 81 -14.82 2.75 -9.67
N GLU A 82 -15.52 3.56 -10.51
CA GLU A 82 -15.38 5.01 -10.49
C GLU A 82 -15.74 5.61 -9.11
N GLU A 83 -16.73 5.02 -8.42
CA GLU A 83 -17.08 5.42 -7.07
C GLU A 83 -15.94 5.16 -6.06
N GLN A 84 -15.30 4.01 -6.17
CA GLN A 84 -14.13 3.65 -5.34
C GLN A 84 -12.94 4.57 -5.64
N LYS A 85 -12.68 4.86 -6.93
CA LYS A 85 -11.64 5.81 -7.35
C LYS A 85 -11.89 7.20 -6.76
N ALA A 86 -13.11 7.72 -6.89
CA ALA A 86 -13.49 9.03 -6.35
C ALA A 86 -13.31 9.10 -4.82
N ARG A 87 -13.53 7.98 -4.12
CA ARG A 87 -13.36 7.90 -2.67
C ARG A 87 -11.89 7.87 -2.24
N TRP A 88 -11.02 7.16 -2.96
CA TRP A 88 -9.67 6.86 -2.47
C TRP A 88 -8.57 7.70 -3.11
N LEU A 89 -8.64 7.93 -4.44
CA LEU A 89 -7.53 8.53 -5.18
C LEU A 89 -7.16 9.95 -4.74
N PRO A 90 -8.11 10.85 -4.41
CA PRO A 90 -7.74 12.19 -3.95
C PRO A 90 -6.87 12.19 -2.69
N GLY A 91 -7.21 11.35 -1.71
CA GLY A 91 -6.42 11.20 -0.49
C GLY A 91 -5.01 10.68 -0.73
N ILE A 92 -4.82 9.84 -1.76
CA ILE A 92 -3.51 9.32 -2.16
C ILE A 92 -2.65 10.43 -2.76
N VAL A 93 -3.19 11.24 -3.67
CA VAL A 93 -2.49 12.39 -4.26
C VAL A 93 -2.02 13.36 -3.16
N GLU A 94 -2.88 13.64 -2.19
CA GLU A 94 -2.59 14.54 -1.09
C GLU A 94 -1.68 13.92 0.00
N GLY A 95 -1.34 12.64 -0.11
CA GLY A 95 -0.54 11.92 0.88
C GLY A 95 -1.24 11.66 2.21
N ARG A 96 -2.55 11.89 2.29
CA ARG A 96 -3.39 11.59 3.47
C ARG A 96 -3.81 10.13 3.54
N THR A 97 -3.69 9.40 2.42
CA THR A 97 -4.01 7.97 2.33
C THR A 97 -2.76 7.21 1.93
N VAL A 98 -2.19 6.49 2.87
CA VAL A 98 -1.04 5.64 2.67
C VAL A 98 -1.50 4.24 2.28
N LEU A 99 -0.86 3.67 1.25
CA LEU A 99 -1.21 2.37 0.70
C LEU A 99 -0.29 1.27 1.20
N GLY A 100 -0.85 0.07 1.33
CA GLY A 100 -0.12 -1.16 1.56
C GLY A 100 -0.68 -2.30 0.72
N ILE A 101 0.13 -3.33 0.47
CA ILE A 101 -0.32 -4.59 -0.13
C ILE A 101 0.08 -5.77 0.74
N ALA A 102 -0.88 -6.61 1.08
CA ALA A 102 -0.72 -7.71 1.99
C ALA A 102 -0.95 -9.05 1.28
N MET A 103 0.14 -9.64 0.79
CA MET A 103 0.14 -10.95 0.13
C MET A 103 0.76 -12.01 1.05
N THR A 104 1.99 -11.78 1.52
CA THR A 104 2.80 -12.72 2.30
C THR A 104 2.16 -13.06 3.65
N GLU A 105 2.24 -14.33 4.03
CA GLU A 105 1.82 -14.86 5.32
C GLU A 105 2.99 -15.58 6.01
N PRO A 106 2.91 -15.90 7.32
CA PRO A 106 3.96 -16.65 8.00
C PRO A 106 4.31 -17.98 7.33
N GLY A 107 3.37 -18.59 6.61
CA GLY A 107 3.53 -19.89 5.95
C GLY A 107 3.72 -19.82 4.43
N THR A 108 3.67 -18.65 3.80
CA THR A 108 3.76 -18.52 2.35
C THR A 108 4.30 -17.16 1.92
N GLY A 109 5.11 -17.15 0.88
CA GLY A 109 5.71 -15.96 0.27
C GLY A 109 5.63 -16.06 -1.25
N SER A 110 6.64 -16.60 -1.92
CA SER A 110 6.70 -16.69 -3.39
C SER A 110 5.59 -17.56 -3.99
N ASP A 111 5.20 -18.63 -3.32
CA ASP A 111 4.03 -19.42 -3.74
C ASP A 111 2.74 -18.90 -3.09
N LEU A 112 2.09 -17.95 -3.76
CA LEU A 112 0.82 -17.36 -3.29
C LEU A 112 -0.34 -18.38 -3.25
N THR A 113 -0.21 -19.55 -3.90
CA THR A 113 -1.24 -20.59 -3.80
C THR A 113 -1.37 -21.16 -2.38
N GLY A 114 -0.36 -20.91 -1.53
CA GLY A 114 -0.35 -21.28 -0.12
C GLY A 114 -1.09 -20.31 0.81
N ILE A 115 -1.66 -19.21 0.30
CA ILE A 115 -2.41 -18.24 1.11
C ILE A 115 -3.56 -18.94 1.87
N ARG A 116 -3.62 -18.69 3.18
CA ARG A 116 -4.62 -19.23 4.10
C ARG A 116 -5.60 -18.18 4.64
N THR A 117 -5.28 -16.90 4.54
CA THR A 117 -6.24 -15.83 4.86
C THR A 117 -7.49 -16.02 4.01
N THR A 118 -8.64 -16.16 4.66
CA THR A 118 -9.93 -16.40 4.00
C THR A 118 -10.79 -15.16 4.03
N ALA A 119 -11.66 -15.03 3.04
CA ALA A 119 -12.77 -14.09 3.04
C ALA A 119 -14.06 -14.85 2.72
N VAL A 120 -14.96 -14.90 3.68
CA VAL A 120 -16.27 -15.57 3.54
C VAL A 120 -17.33 -14.49 3.41
N ARG A 121 -18.17 -14.62 2.36
CA ARG A 121 -19.27 -13.67 2.17
C ARG A 121 -20.37 -13.91 3.23
N ASP A 122 -20.78 -12.82 3.88
CA ASP A 122 -21.88 -12.80 4.84
C ASP A 122 -22.80 -11.62 4.47
N GLY A 123 -23.88 -11.91 3.78
CA GLY A 123 -24.79 -10.89 3.25
C GLY A 123 -24.13 -9.97 2.23
N ASP A 124 -24.02 -8.70 2.57
CA ASP A 124 -23.45 -7.61 1.74
C ASP A 124 -21.96 -7.33 2.03
N HIS A 125 -21.34 -8.03 2.97
CA HIS A 125 -19.95 -7.87 3.37
C HIS A 125 -19.16 -9.19 3.34
N TYR A 126 -17.85 -9.09 3.56
CA TYR A 126 -16.95 -10.23 3.74
C TYR A 126 -16.40 -10.26 5.15
N VAL A 127 -16.41 -11.44 5.76
CA VAL A 127 -15.68 -11.70 7.00
C VAL A 127 -14.30 -12.23 6.64
N VAL A 128 -13.26 -11.44 6.94
CA VAL A 128 -11.86 -11.77 6.63
C VAL A 128 -11.16 -12.29 7.87
N ASN A 129 -10.54 -13.48 7.77
CA ASN A 129 -9.77 -14.08 8.84
C ASN A 129 -8.40 -14.54 8.34
N GLY A 130 -7.35 -14.13 9.04
CA GLY A 130 -5.97 -14.51 8.72
C GLY A 130 -4.94 -13.55 9.29
N SER A 131 -3.69 -13.77 8.91
CA SER A 131 -2.59 -12.87 9.27
C SER A 131 -1.62 -12.72 8.12
N LYS A 132 -1.09 -11.53 7.95
CA LYS A 132 -0.12 -11.17 6.94
C LYS A 132 1.19 -10.74 7.60
N THR A 133 2.31 -10.91 6.92
CA THR A 133 3.63 -10.57 7.45
C THR A 133 4.49 -9.87 6.40
N PHE A 134 5.48 -9.11 6.85
CA PHE A 134 6.42 -8.35 5.99
C PHE A 134 5.72 -7.35 5.05
N ILE A 135 4.74 -6.63 5.58
CA ILE A 135 3.94 -5.69 4.80
C ILE A 135 4.61 -4.30 4.85
N SER A 136 5.22 -3.90 3.74
CA SER A 136 5.77 -2.55 3.61
C SER A 136 4.65 -1.51 3.77
N ASN A 137 4.95 -0.39 4.40
CA ASN A 137 3.98 0.62 4.86
C ASN A 137 2.94 0.10 5.85
N GLY A 138 2.96 -1.17 6.29
CA GLY A 138 1.89 -1.77 7.09
C GLY A 138 1.55 -1.04 8.38
N GLN A 139 2.51 -0.33 8.99
CA GLN A 139 2.29 0.48 10.18
C GLN A 139 1.62 1.83 9.88
N ASN A 140 1.75 2.33 8.66
CA ASN A 140 1.23 3.63 8.22
C ASN A 140 0.01 3.50 7.30
N ALA A 141 -0.18 2.34 6.66
CA ALA A 141 -1.21 2.16 5.64
C ALA A 141 -2.62 2.45 6.17
N ASP A 142 -3.35 3.29 5.47
CA ASP A 142 -4.76 3.59 5.67
C ASP A 142 -5.63 2.62 4.87
N LEU A 143 -5.20 2.28 3.65
CA LEU A 143 -5.82 1.27 2.81
C LEU A 143 -4.82 0.15 2.50
N VAL A 144 -5.26 -1.08 2.65
CA VAL A 144 -4.44 -2.26 2.35
C VAL A 144 -5.15 -3.14 1.32
N VAL A 145 -4.49 -3.39 0.19
CA VAL A 145 -4.91 -4.41 -0.76
C VAL A 145 -4.51 -5.78 -0.19
N VAL A 146 -5.47 -6.60 0.15
CA VAL A 146 -5.24 -7.89 0.83
C VAL A 146 -5.58 -9.04 -0.11
N ALA A 147 -4.60 -9.91 -0.37
CA ALA A 147 -4.85 -11.17 -1.07
C ALA A 147 -5.48 -12.18 -0.11
N VAL A 148 -6.65 -12.68 -0.46
CA VAL A 148 -7.48 -13.57 0.37
C VAL A 148 -7.98 -14.76 -0.43
N ARG A 149 -8.32 -15.84 0.25
CA ARG A 149 -8.96 -17.01 -0.35
C ARG A 149 -10.47 -16.90 -0.22
N THR A 150 -11.16 -16.84 -1.37
CA THR A 150 -12.63 -16.77 -1.46
C THR A 150 -13.25 -18.06 -1.95
N SER A 151 -12.44 -19.03 -2.44
CA SER A 151 -12.91 -20.38 -2.80
C SER A 151 -11.82 -21.43 -2.53
N PRO A 152 -12.17 -22.72 -2.49
CA PRO A 152 -11.21 -23.81 -2.23
C PRO A 152 -10.27 -24.08 -3.42
N ASP A 153 -10.49 -23.53 -4.61
CA ASP A 153 -9.59 -23.72 -5.74
C ASP A 153 -8.20 -23.15 -5.44
N ARG A 154 -7.18 -23.98 -5.59
CA ARG A 154 -5.81 -23.62 -5.22
C ARG A 154 -5.26 -22.44 -6.06
N HIS A 155 -5.54 -22.41 -7.36
CA HIS A 155 -4.98 -21.47 -8.31
C HIS A 155 -5.92 -20.30 -8.65
N ARG A 156 -7.23 -20.54 -8.65
CA ARG A 156 -8.26 -19.55 -9.02
C ARG A 156 -9.07 -19.03 -7.83
N GLY A 157 -8.80 -19.53 -6.63
CA GLY A 157 -9.55 -19.22 -5.44
C GLY A 157 -9.09 -17.96 -4.70
N LEU A 158 -8.15 -17.19 -5.25
CA LEU A 158 -7.67 -15.97 -4.65
C LEU A 158 -8.41 -14.75 -5.21
N SER A 159 -8.69 -13.81 -4.32
CA SER A 159 -9.28 -12.50 -4.62
C SER A 159 -8.49 -11.42 -3.92
N LEU A 160 -8.64 -10.19 -4.39
CA LEU A 160 -8.09 -9.01 -3.74
C LEU A 160 -9.23 -8.22 -3.10
N LEU A 161 -9.05 -7.85 -1.84
CA LEU A 161 -9.96 -6.95 -1.13
C LEU A 161 -9.20 -5.71 -0.70
N VAL A 162 -9.79 -4.53 -0.82
CA VAL A 162 -9.27 -3.31 -0.22
C VAL A 162 -9.87 -3.20 1.18
N VAL A 163 -9.00 -3.20 2.19
CA VAL A 163 -9.37 -3.10 3.60
C VAL A 163 -8.92 -1.75 4.13
N ASP A 164 -9.87 -0.98 4.67
CA ASP A 164 -9.60 0.23 5.43
C ASP A 164 -9.03 -0.14 6.79
N SER A 165 -7.97 0.52 7.22
CA SER A 165 -7.32 0.25 8.51
C SER A 165 -8.18 0.57 9.73
N GLY A 166 -9.26 1.33 9.55
CA GLY A 166 -10.30 1.57 10.54
C GLY A 166 -11.33 0.44 10.67
N THR A 167 -11.27 -0.58 9.82
CA THR A 167 -12.20 -1.72 9.87
C THR A 167 -12.07 -2.47 11.19
N ALA A 168 -13.19 -2.77 11.82
CA ALA A 168 -13.23 -3.54 13.06
C ALA A 168 -12.51 -4.89 12.88
N GLY A 169 -11.61 -5.23 13.80
CA GLY A 169 -10.79 -6.44 13.72
C GLY A 169 -9.49 -6.29 12.92
N PHE A 170 -9.25 -5.15 12.25
CA PHE A 170 -7.94 -4.88 11.66
C PHE A 170 -6.93 -4.51 12.75
N VAL A 171 -5.88 -5.32 12.88
CA VAL A 171 -4.84 -5.12 13.90
C VAL A 171 -3.47 -5.04 13.24
N ARG A 172 -2.73 -3.96 13.50
CA ARG A 172 -1.34 -3.85 13.11
C ARG A 172 -0.44 -4.67 14.04
N GLY A 173 0.45 -5.46 13.45
CA GLY A 173 1.44 -6.22 14.19
C GLY A 173 2.59 -5.35 14.72
N ARG A 174 3.64 -6.00 15.20
CA ARG A 174 4.86 -5.31 15.66
C ARG A 174 5.74 -4.86 14.49
N ASN A 175 6.53 -3.82 14.69
CA ASN A 175 7.64 -3.49 13.81
C ASN A 175 8.72 -4.58 13.89
N LEU A 176 9.35 -4.84 12.76
CA LEU A 176 10.44 -5.80 12.64
C LEU A 176 11.80 -5.08 12.66
N ASP A 177 12.82 -5.75 13.20
CA ASP A 177 14.20 -5.29 13.08
C ASP A 177 14.68 -5.53 11.64
N LYS A 178 14.99 -4.46 10.95
CA LYS A 178 15.45 -4.47 9.56
C LYS A 178 16.59 -3.49 9.38
N VAL A 179 17.28 -3.61 8.25
CA VAL A 179 18.24 -2.63 7.75
C VAL A 179 17.52 -1.77 6.69
N GLY A 180 17.48 -0.45 6.89
CA GLY A 180 16.82 0.50 5.99
C GLY A 180 15.38 0.80 6.31
#